data_43cd0cebf6561c806d0a206c03ff7b76
#
_entry.id   43cd0cebf6561c806d0a206c03ff7b76
#
_cell.length_a   1.000
_cell.length_b   1.000
_cell.length_c   1.000
_cell.angle_alpha   90.00
_cell.angle_beta   90.00
_cell.angle_gamma   90.00
#
_symmetry.space_group_name_H-M   'P 1'
#
loop_
_entity.id
_entity.type
_entity.pdbx_description
1 polymer ?
#
loop_
_entity_poly.entity_id
_entity_poly.type
_entity_poly.pdbx_seq_one_letter_code
_entity_poly.pdbx_strand_id
1 'polypeptide(L)'
;GGYPLLSFDSFMGEFEMIAKTFQGLEEVLAKELVALGANNVQIGRRMVSFTGDKAMMYKANFCLRTAIRILKPIKHFKAMDADEVYQKIQEVHWEDFLSTEKTFAVEPTIFSQEFRHSRFVAYKVKDAIVDYFREKTGNRPGVRVNNPDVLINIHIAENDCTLSLDSSGESL
;
A
#
# COMPACT_ATOMS: atom_id res chain seq x y z
N GLY A 1 -17.50 -16.96 -17.12
CA GLY A 1 -16.83 -16.36 -16.07
C GLY A 1 -16.42 -14.93 -16.36
N GLY A 2 -17.04 -13.99 -15.69
CA GLY A 2 -16.75 -12.60 -15.90
C GLY A 2 -15.31 -12.27 -15.54
N TYR A 3 -14.62 -11.65 -16.43
CA TYR A 3 -13.42 -10.93 -16.09
C TYR A 3 -13.81 -9.88 -15.06
N PRO A 4 -13.14 -9.84 -13.91
CA PRO A 4 -13.52 -8.88 -12.89
C PRO A 4 -13.39 -7.46 -13.44
N LEU A 5 -14.14 -6.58 -12.86
CA LEU A 5 -14.12 -5.12 -13.12
C LEU A 5 -12.73 -4.48 -13.11
N LEU A 6 -11.73 -5.15 -12.60
CA LEU A 6 -10.32 -4.86 -12.82
C LEU A 6 -9.99 -4.58 -14.29
N SER A 7 -10.84 -5.11 -15.17
CA SER A 7 -10.61 -4.96 -16.59
C SER A 7 -10.95 -3.59 -17.12
N PHE A 8 -11.97 -2.90 -16.60
CA PHE A 8 -12.33 -1.59 -17.16
C PHE A 8 -11.33 -0.50 -16.71
N ASP A 9 -11.00 -0.47 -15.44
CA ASP A 9 -10.02 0.47 -14.91
C ASP A 9 -8.62 0.18 -15.45
N SER A 10 -8.26 -1.11 -15.58
CA SER A 10 -7.03 -1.53 -16.27
C SER A 10 -7.04 -1.18 -17.75
N PHE A 11 -8.18 -1.32 -18.41
CA PHE A 11 -8.35 -1.00 -19.83
C PHE A 11 -8.18 0.49 -20.05
N MET A 12 -8.70 1.33 -19.14
CA MET A 12 -8.54 2.77 -19.19
C MET A 12 -7.20 3.23 -18.57
N GLY A 13 -6.45 2.28 -18.01
CA GLY A 13 -5.16 2.58 -17.39
C GLY A 13 -5.27 3.26 -16.03
N GLU A 14 -6.46 3.39 -15.48
CA GLU A 14 -6.66 4.02 -14.17
C GLU A 14 -6.65 3.00 -13.03
N PHE A 15 -6.11 3.41 -11.89
CA PHE A 15 -6.07 2.59 -10.68
C PHE A 15 -6.12 3.48 -9.43
N GLU A 16 -6.44 2.85 -8.31
CA GLU A 16 -6.48 3.53 -7.01
C GLU A 16 -5.07 3.85 -6.52
N MET A 17 -4.93 5.03 -5.93
CA MET A 17 -3.71 5.46 -5.24
C MET A 17 -4.08 6.11 -3.91
N ILE A 18 -3.14 6.08 -2.97
CA ILE A 18 -3.29 6.73 -1.67
C ILE A 18 -2.10 7.67 -1.47
N ALA A 19 -2.40 8.94 -1.28
CA ALA A 19 -1.39 9.93 -0.88
C ALA A 19 -1.40 10.02 0.64
N LYS A 20 -0.31 9.64 1.27
CA LYS A 20 -0.14 9.76 2.74
C LYS A 20 0.26 11.18 3.09
N THR A 21 -0.26 11.70 4.19
CA THR A 21 0.08 13.04 4.65
C THR A 21 0.03 13.15 6.18
N PHE A 22 0.39 14.29 6.71
CA PHE A 22 0.26 14.60 8.13
C PHE A 22 -1.17 15.00 8.45
N GLN A 23 -1.56 14.75 9.69
CA GLN A 23 -2.87 15.16 10.19
C GLN A 23 -3.02 16.70 10.05
N GLY A 24 -4.16 17.12 9.51
CA GLY A 24 -4.47 18.52 9.27
C GLY A 24 -4.15 19.01 7.86
N LEU A 25 -3.39 18.25 7.08
CA LEU A 25 -3.03 18.63 5.69
C LEU A 25 -3.88 17.92 4.63
N GLU A 26 -4.85 17.12 5.03
CA GLU A 26 -5.64 16.30 4.11
C GLU A 26 -6.41 17.17 3.09
N GLU A 27 -7.03 18.27 3.54
CA GLU A 27 -7.78 19.15 2.64
C GLU A 27 -6.88 19.86 1.63
N VAL A 28 -5.71 20.32 2.09
CA VAL A 28 -4.71 20.94 1.21
C VAL A 28 -4.25 19.96 0.15
N LEU A 29 -3.93 18.73 0.55
CA LEU A 29 -3.51 17.68 -0.35
C LEU A 29 -4.60 17.33 -1.36
N ALA A 30 -5.86 17.23 -0.91
CA ALA A 30 -6.99 16.96 -1.80
C ALA A 30 -7.11 18.02 -2.89
N LYS A 31 -6.94 19.29 -2.54
CA LYS A 31 -6.96 20.40 -3.52
C LYS A 31 -5.80 20.29 -4.50
N GLU A 32 -4.60 19.94 -4.04
CA GLU A 32 -3.46 19.71 -4.93
C GLU A 32 -3.75 18.60 -5.93
N LEU A 33 -4.35 17.50 -5.47
CA LEU A 33 -4.68 16.36 -6.32
C LEU A 33 -5.73 16.72 -7.37
N VAL A 34 -6.78 17.43 -6.98
CA VAL A 34 -7.79 17.90 -7.94
C VAL A 34 -7.16 18.80 -8.98
N ALA A 35 -6.28 19.71 -8.57
CA ALA A 35 -5.58 20.63 -9.50
C ALA A 35 -4.68 19.87 -10.48
N LEU A 36 -4.12 18.72 -10.07
CA LEU A 36 -3.32 17.86 -10.96
C LEU A 36 -4.17 17.05 -11.94
N GLY A 37 -5.46 16.97 -11.74
CA GLY A 37 -6.37 16.21 -12.58
C GLY A 37 -6.71 14.82 -12.07
N ALA A 38 -6.44 14.53 -10.79
CA ALA A 38 -6.81 13.27 -10.18
C ALA A 38 -8.34 13.12 -10.09
N ASN A 39 -8.82 11.88 -10.20
CA ASN A 39 -10.25 11.56 -10.11
C ASN A 39 -10.57 10.91 -8.76
N ASN A 40 -11.85 10.94 -8.37
CA ASN A 40 -12.36 10.27 -7.17
C ASN A 40 -11.56 10.62 -5.91
N VAL A 41 -11.24 11.91 -5.75
CA VAL A 41 -10.45 12.39 -4.61
C VAL A 41 -11.29 12.33 -3.35
N GLN A 42 -10.85 11.55 -2.35
CA GLN A 42 -11.56 11.37 -1.09
C GLN A 42 -10.60 11.50 0.08
N ILE A 43 -10.99 12.33 1.05
CA ILE A 43 -10.21 12.56 2.25
C ILE A 43 -10.44 11.43 3.25
N GLY A 44 -9.35 10.90 3.77
CA GLY A 44 -9.34 9.96 4.88
C GLY A 44 -8.49 10.48 6.03
N ARG A 45 -8.21 9.61 6.99
CA ARG A 45 -7.37 9.98 8.13
C ARG A 45 -5.89 9.90 7.74
N ARG A 46 -5.21 11.05 7.73
CA ARG A 46 -3.80 11.20 7.32
C ARG A 46 -3.54 10.69 5.91
N MET A 47 -4.57 10.73 5.07
CA MET A 47 -4.46 10.26 3.69
C MET A 47 -5.53 10.89 2.81
N VAL A 48 -5.27 10.86 1.52
CA VAL A 48 -6.27 11.16 0.49
C VAL A 48 -6.19 10.06 -0.56
N SER A 49 -7.30 9.39 -0.82
CA SER A 49 -7.38 8.41 -1.90
C SER A 49 -7.80 9.10 -3.20
N PHE A 50 -7.34 8.57 -4.30
CA PHE A 50 -7.66 9.09 -5.62
C PHE A 50 -7.43 8.03 -6.68
N THR A 51 -7.94 8.28 -7.88
CA THR A 51 -7.66 7.43 -9.03
C THR A 51 -6.98 8.23 -10.12
N GLY A 52 -6.19 7.55 -10.90
CA GLY A 52 -5.49 8.10 -12.04
C GLY A 52 -4.74 7.00 -12.77
N ASP A 53 -4.15 7.37 -13.89
CA ASP A 53 -3.30 6.47 -14.66
C ASP A 53 -1.84 6.49 -14.15
N LYS A 54 -0.98 5.77 -14.82
CA LYS A 54 0.43 5.71 -14.47
C LYS A 54 1.12 7.07 -14.61
N ALA A 55 0.73 7.87 -15.59
CA ALA A 55 1.23 9.24 -15.75
C ALA A 55 0.84 10.11 -14.55
N MET A 56 -0.40 9.96 -14.04
CA MET A 56 -0.84 10.66 -12.84
C MET A 56 0.00 10.23 -11.62
N MET A 57 0.32 8.96 -11.49
CA MET A 57 1.15 8.45 -10.40
C MET A 57 2.53 9.13 -10.37
N TYR A 58 3.19 9.23 -11.53
CA TYR A 58 4.47 9.92 -11.63
C TYR A 58 4.33 11.41 -11.33
N LYS A 59 3.30 12.03 -11.88
CA LYS A 59 3.01 13.44 -11.66
C LYS A 59 2.77 13.73 -10.17
N ALA A 60 2.01 12.88 -9.49
CA ALA A 60 1.76 13.00 -8.07
C ALA A 60 3.06 12.89 -7.25
N ASN A 61 3.89 11.90 -7.55
CA ASN A 61 5.18 11.74 -6.87
C ASN A 61 6.11 12.95 -7.07
N PHE A 62 6.04 13.57 -8.23
CA PHE A 62 6.92 14.68 -8.58
C PHE A 62 6.42 16.03 -8.08
N CYS A 63 5.10 16.28 -8.14
CA CYS A 63 4.51 17.61 -7.96
C CYS A 63 3.92 17.86 -6.57
N LEU A 64 3.46 16.82 -5.86
CA LEU A 64 2.78 17.02 -4.59
C LEU A 64 3.75 17.44 -3.49
N ARG A 65 3.42 18.50 -2.78
CA ARG A 65 4.25 19.05 -1.71
C ARG A 65 3.80 18.65 -0.32
N THR A 66 2.52 18.31 -0.15
CA THR A 66 1.94 17.95 1.14
C THR A 66 1.85 16.45 1.33
N ALA A 67 2.18 15.65 0.32
CA ALA A 67 2.21 14.20 0.42
C ALA A 67 3.56 13.71 0.92
N ILE A 68 3.54 12.78 1.88
CA ILE A 68 4.73 12.07 2.36
C ILE A 68 5.11 10.96 1.40
N ARG A 69 4.10 10.20 0.94
CA ARG A 69 4.24 9.06 0.04
C ARG A 69 3.02 8.92 -0.83
N ILE A 70 3.21 8.35 -2.01
CA ILE A 70 2.12 7.91 -2.89
C ILE A 70 2.15 6.40 -2.88
N LEU A 71 1.09 5.79 -2.38
CA LEU A 71 0.97 4.34 -2.24
C LEU A 71 0.04 3.79 -3.31
N LYS A 72 0.34 2.57 -3.75
CA LYS A 72 -0.50 1.82 -4.67
C LYS A 72 -1.07 0.63 -3.91
N PRO A 73 -2.39 0.63 -3.61
CA PRO A 73 -3.02 -0.51 -2.95
C PRO A 73 -2.94 -1.77 -3.80
N ILE A 74 -2.63 -2.90 -3.16
CA ILE A 74 -2.60 -4.21 -3.82
C ILE A 74 -3.63 -5.18 -3.26
N LYS A 75 -4.13 -4.93 -2.04
CA LYS A 75 -5.17 -5.76 -1.44
C LYS A 75 -5.95 -4.99 -0.39
N HIS A 76 -7.28 -5.11 -0.43
CA HIS A 76 -8.19 -4.67 0.62
C HIS A 76 -8.80 -5.91 1.27
N PHE A 77 -8.84 -5.95 2.60
CA PHE A 77 -9.41 -7.07 3.32
C PHE A 77 -9.86 -6.65 4.72
N LYS A 78 -10.61 -7.52 5.38
CA LYS A 78 -10.97 -7.36 6.78
C LYS A 78 -10.23 -8.38 7.62
N ALA A 79 -9.81 -7.97 8.81
CA ALA A 79 -9.16 -8.86 9.76
C ALA A 79 -9.52 -8.43 11.19
N MET A 80 -9.76 -9.39 12.05
CA MET A 80 -10.12 -9.16 13.45
C MET A 80 -8.90 -9.13 14.36
N ASP A 81 -7.81 -9.77 13.95
CA ASP A 81 -6.58 -9.86 14.73
C ASP A 81 -5.35 -10.02 13.82
N ALA A 82 -4.19 -10.03 14.43
CA ALA A 82 -2.92 -10.11 13.71
C ALA A 82 -2.72 -11.47 13.00
N ASP A 83 -3.30 -12.54 13.51
CA ASP A 83 -3.21 -13.86 12.87
C ASP A 83 -4.03 -13.89 11.58
N GLU A 84 -5.20 -13.25 11.56
CA GLU A 84 -5.96 -13.10 10.33
C GLU A 84 -5.24 -12.22 9.32
N VAL A 85 -4.57 -11.16 9.77
CA VAL A 85 -3.71 -10.34 8.91
C VAL A 85 -2.64 -11.23 8.27
N TYR A 86 -1.93 -12.03 9.06
CA TYR A 86 -0.91 -12.95 8.56
C TYR A 86 -1.45 -13.82 7.44
N GLN A 87 -2.61 -14.45 7.65
CA GLN A 87 -3.23 -15.33 6.66
C GLN A 87 -3.56 -14.59 5.38
N LYS A 88 -4.13 -13.38 5.49
CA LYS A 88 -4.50 -12.57 4.32
C LYS A 88 -3.27 -12.12 3.53
N ILE A 89 -2.18 -11.78 4.22
CA ILE A 89 -0.94 -11.40 3.55
C ILE A 89 -0.36 -12.58 2.77
N GLN A 90 -0.48 -13.80 3.26
CA GLN A 90 0.00 -14.98 2.55
C GLN A 90 -0.81 -15.31 1.28
N GLU A 91 -2.01 -14.79 1.14
CA GLU A 91 -2.83 -14.97 -0.07
C GLU A 91 -2.33 -14.13 -1.26
N VAL A 92 -1.46 -13.16 -1.03
CA VAL A 92 -0.91 -12.30 -2.09
C VAL A 92 0.13 -13.07 -2.89
N HIS A 93 0.10 -12.89 -4.21
CA HIS A 93 1.14 -13.44 -5.09
C HIS A 93 2.36 -12.54 -5.06
N TRP A 94 3.21 -12.77 -4.07
CA TRP A 94 4.32 -11.87 -3.76
C TRP A 94 5.41 -11.80 -4.83
N GLU A 95 5.51 -12.79 -5.70
CA GLU A 95 6.46 -12.79 -6.82
C GLU A 95 6.20 -11.63 -7.79
N ASP A 96 4.96 -11.10 -7.82
CA ASP A 96 4.64 -9.94 -8.65
C ASP A 96 5.29 -8.65 -8.13
N PHE A 97 5.66 -8.60 -6.85
CA PHE A 97 6.11 -7.38 -6.19
C PHE A 97 7.50 -7.46 -5.58
N LEU A 98 7.97 -8.67 -5.28
CA LEU A 98 9.15 -8.90 -4.46
C LEU A 98 9.88 -10.15 -4.94
N SER A 99 11.15 -10.29 -4.59
CA SER A 99 11.94 -11.49 -4.85
C SER A 99 12.88 -11.76 -3.67
N THR A 100 13.46 -12.96 -3.63
CA THR A 100 14.42 -13.32 -2.58
C THR A 100 15.72 -12.51 -2.64
N GLU A 101 15.97 -11.81 -3.74
CA GLU A 101 17.16 -10.97 -3.93
C GLU A 101 16.93 -9.51 -3.55
N LYS A 102 15.67 -9.14 -3.33
CA LYS A 102 15.30 -7.76 -2.94
C LYS A 102 15.15 -7.64 -1.44
N THR A 103 15.30 -6.42 -0.95
CA THR A 103 15.01 -6.09 0.44
C THR A 103 13.65 -5.39 0.55
N PHE A 104 13.02 -5.53 1.70
CA PHE A 104 11.75 -4.87 1.96
C PHE A 104 11.65 -4.39 3.40
N ALA A 105 10.72 -3.48 3.63
CA ALA A 105 10.32 -3.05 4.96
C ALA A 105 8.80 -2.93 5.01
N VAL A 106 8.24 -3.06 6.21
CA VAL A 106 6.81 -2.91 6.46
C VAL A 106 6.60 -1.71 7.35
N GLU A 107 5.76 -0.78 6.90
CA GLU A 107 5.36 0.42 7.63
C GLU A 107 3.90 0.28 8.05
N PRO A 108 3.60 0.25 9.36
CA PRO A 108 2.21 0.18 9.81
C PRO A 108 1.60 1.58 9.98
N THR A 109 0.34 1.72 9.61
CA THR A 109 -0.49 2.89 9.89
C THR A 109 -1.80 2.40 10.48
N ILE A 110 -1.94 2.44 11.81
CA ILE A 110 -3.02 1.73 12.49
C ILE A 110 -3.87 2.68 13.32
N PHE A 111 -5.18 2.69 13.04
CA PHE A 111 -6.21 3.43 13.75
C PHE A 111 -7.29 2.45 14.19
N SER A 112 -7.00 1.64 15.23
CA SER A 112 -7.91 0.57 15.63
C SER A 112 -7.79 0.28 17.11
N GLN A 113 -8.91 0.03 17.77
CA GLN A 113 -8.97 -0.44 19.15
C GLN A 113 -8.52 -1.91 19.24
N GLU A 114 -8.75 -2.69 18.19
CA GLU A 114 -8.42 -4.12 18.16
C GLU A 114 -6.92 -4.36 17.94
N PHE A 115 -6.27 -3.49 17.18
CA PHE A 115 -4.86 -3.61 16.84
C PHE A 115 -4.03 -2.56 17.60
N ARG A 116 -3.77 -2.80 18.87
CA ARG A 116 -3.11 -1.81 19.75
C ARG A 116 -1.60 -1.72 19.54
N HIS A 117 -0.98 -2.78 19.05
CA HIS A 117 0.47 -2.87 18.90
C HIS A 117 0.87 -2.87 17.44
N SER A 118 1.12 -1.68 16.87
CA SER A 118 1.45 -1.52 15.46
C SER A 118 2.71 -2.29 15.05
N ARG A 119 3.73 -2.33 15.92
CA ARG A 119 4.95 -3.10 15.66
C ARG A 119 4.67 -4.58 15.52
N PHE A 120 3.78 -5.11 16.34
CA PHE A 120 3.41 -6.52 16.28
C PHE A 120 2.72 -6.84 14.96
N VAL A 121 1.81 -5.98 14.51
CA VAL A 121 1.15 -6.16 13.20
C VAL A 121 2.18 -6.12 12.07
N ALA A 122 3.11 -5.16 12.12
CA ALA A 122 4.17 -5.07 11.11
C ALA A 122 5.05 -6.33 11.10
N TYR A 123 5.37 -6.89 12.26
CA TYR A 123 6.09 -8.16 12.37
C TYR A 123 5.32 -9.30 11.74
N LYS A 124 4.01 -9.39 11.98
CA LYS A 124 3.17 -10.44 11.38
C LYS A 124 3.13 -10.34 9.87
N VAL A 125 3.03 -9.14 9.32
CA VAL A 125 3.10 -8.92 7.87
C VAL A 125 4.46 -9.35 7.34
N LYS A 126 5.54 -8.94 7.99
CA LYS A 126 6.91 -9.32 7.62
C LYS A 126 7.07 -10.85 7.65
N ASP A 127 6.61 -11.50 8.73
CA ASP A 127 6.70 -12.96 8.87
C ASP A 127 5.91 -13.69 7.78
N ALA A 128 4.72 -13.19 7.46
CA ALA A 128 3.89 -13.77 6.40
C ALA A 128 4.60 -13.75 5.04
N ILE A 129 5.26 -12.65 4.72
CA ILE A 129 6.02 -12.50 3.47
C ILE A 129 7.24 -13.42 3.46
N VAL A 130 7.99 -13.44 4.55
CA VAL A 130 9.18 -14.28 4.69
C VAL A 130 8.80 -15.75 4.58
N ASP A 131 7.75 -16.17 5.30
CA ASP A 131 7.29 -17.56 5.28
C ASP A 131 6.78 -17.95 3.89
N TYR A 132 6.11 -17.06 3.20
CA TYR A 132 5.64 -17.26 1.83
C TYR A 132 6.80 -17.69 0.90
N PHE A 133 7.89 -16.92 0.89
CA PHE A 133 9.04 -17.23 0.04
C PHE A 133 9.82 -18.45 0.53
N ARG A 134 9.96 -18.59 1.84
CA ARG A 134 10.71 -19.70 2.42
C ARG A 134 10.06 -21.05 2.12
N GLU A 135 8.74 -21.11 2.18
CA GLU A 135 7.98 -22.32 1.84
C GLU A 135 8.09 -22.68 0.36
N LYS A 136 8.12 -21.67 -0.52
CA LYS A 136 8.17 -21.89 -1.97
C LYS A 136 9.57 -22.16 -2.49
N THR A 137 10.59 -21.47 -1.96
CA THR A 137 11.93 -21.47 -2.53
C THR A 137 13.02 -21.93 -1.59
N GLY A 138 12.74 -22.02 -0.29
CA GLY A 138 13.75 -22.28 0.73
C GLY A 138 14.56 -21.03 1.11
N ASN A 139 14.39 -19.94 0.41
CA ASN A 139 15.07 -18.66 0.64
C ASN A 139 14.07 -17.57 0.98
N ARG A 140 14.56 -16.44 1.42
CA ARG A 140 13.71 -15.32 1.81
C ARG A 140 14.29 -13.97 1.37
N PRO A 141 13.43 -12.95 1.10
CA PRO A 141 13.90 -11.58 0.93
C PRO A 141 14.51 -11.05 2.23
N GLY A 142 15.47 -10.16 2.12
CA GLY A 142 16.04 -9.48 3.28
C GLY A 142 15.11 -8.38 3.78
N VAL A 143 15.16 -8.13 5.09
CA VAL A 143 14.45 -7.00 5.70
C VAL A 143 15.45 -5.86 5.90
N ARG A 144 15.10 -4.67 5.40
CA ARG A 144 15.97 -3.50 5.50
C ARG A 144 15.14 -2.25 5.78
N VAL A 145 15.35 -1.66 6.95
CA VAL A 145 14.59 -0.49 7.39
C VAL A 145 14.95 0.77 6.58
N ASN A 146 16.24 0.96 6.32
CA ASN A 146 16.71 2.13 5.57
C ASN A 146 16.89 1.78 4.09
N ASN A 147 16.26 2.55 3.21
CA ASN A 147 16.31 2.38 1.76
C ASN A 147 16.01 0.93 1.32
N PRO A 148 14.87 0.34 1.71
CA PRO A 148 14.50 -0.97 1.19
C PRO A 148 14.21 -0.86 -0.31
N ASP A 149 14.38 -1.97 -1.04
CA ASP A 149 13.99 -2.02 -2.44
C ASP A 149 12.47 -1.88 -2.60
N VAL A 150 11.72 -2.43 -1.66
CA VAL A 150 10.24 -2.37 -1.65
C VAL A 150 9.77 -1.94 -0.26
N LEU A 151 9.00 -0.87 -0.20
CA LEU A 151 8.34 -0.45 1.03
C LEU A 151 6.87 -0.83 0.96
N ILE A 152 6.43 -1.58 1.95
CA ILE A 152 5.07 -2.10 2.07
C ILE A 152 4.38 -1.37 3.22
N ASN A 153 3.20 -0.83 2.96
CA ASN A 153 2.39 -0.19 4.00
C ASN A 153 1.19 -1.09 4.32
N ILE A 154 0.95 -1.30 5.60
CA ILE A 154 -0.28 -1.91 6.09
C ILE A 154 -1.08 -0.86 6.85
N HIS A 155 -2.21 -0.46 6.27
CA HIS A 155 -3.12 0.52 6.86
C HIS A 155 -4.32 -0.22 7.45
N ILE A 156 -4.60 0.00 8.72
CA ILE A 156 -5.75 -0.60 9.40
C ILE A 156 -6.58 0.51 10.05
N ALA A 157 -7.83 0.63 9.61
CA ALA A 157 -8.84 1.48 10.24
C ALA A 157 -9.93 0.57 10.80
N GLU A 158 -10.00 0.46 12.12
CA GLU A 158 -10.80 -0.54 12.83
C GLU A 158 -10.45 -1.95 12.34
N ASN A 159 -11.29 -2.60 11.55
CA ASN A 159 -11.05 -3.94 10.99
C ASN A 159 -10.77 -3.91 9.49
N ASP A 160 -10.79 -2.73 8.87
CA ASP A 160 -10.56 -2.58 7.44
C ASP A 160 -9.07 -2.39 7.17
N CYS A 161 -8.51 -3.32 6.42
CA CYS A 161 -7.08 -3.37 6.13
C CYS A 161 -6.81 -3.07 4.66
N THR A 162 -5.80 -2.27 4.40
CA THR A 162 -5.31 -1.98 3.06
C THR A 162 -3.80 -2.21 3.02
N LEU A 163 -3.40 -3.13 2.15
CA LEU A 163 -1.99 -3.42 1.89
C LEU A 163 -1.59 -2.65 0.64
N SER A 164 -0.52 -1.86 0.74
CA SER A 164 -0.08 -1.00 -0.37
C SER A 164 1.43 -1.03 -0.52
N LEU A 165 1.89 -0.68 -1.72
CA LEU A 165 3.31 -0.50 -2.03
C LEU A 165 3.61 0.98 -2.25
N ASP A 166 4.79 1.41 -1.82
CA ASP A 166 5.29 2.73 -2.17
C ASP A 166 5.58 2.78 -3.68
N SER A 167 4.99 3.76 -4.36
CA SER A 167 5.10 3.90 -5.81
C SER A 167 6.31 4.70 -6.26
N SER A 168 7.06 5.32 -5.35
CA SER A 168 8.15 6.24 -5.69
C SER A 168 9.31 5.57 -6.44
N GLY A 169 9.47 4.27 -6.28
CA GLY A 169 10.52 3.50 -6.95
C GLY A 169 10.10 2.88 -8.28
N GLU A 170 8.85 3.05 -8.73
CA GLU A 170 8.40 2.47 -9.99
C GLU A 170 9.00 3.22 -11.18
N SER A 171 9.51 2.47 -12.16
CA SER A 171 10.01 3.02 -13.40
C SER A 171 8.90 3.20 -14.45
N LEU A 172 9.12 4.09 -15.34
CA LEU A 172 8.24 4.33 -16.50
C LEU A 172 8.13 3.11 -17.42
#